data_5681a8e1fda71c8522f2209798b9edff
#
_entry.id   5681a8e1fda71c8522f2209798b9edff
#
_cell.length_a   1.000
_cell.length_b   1.000
_cell.length_c   1.000
_cell.angle_alpha   90.00
_cell.angle_beta   90.00
_cell.angle_gamma   90.00
#
_symmetry.space_group_name_H-M   'P 1'
#
loop_
_entity.id
_entity.type
_entity.pdbx_description
1 polymer ?
#
loop_
_entity_poly.entity_id
_entity_poly.type
_entity_poly.pdbx_seq_one_letter_code
_entity_poly.pdbx_strand_id
1 'polypeptide(L)'
;MKKVAIVTDTTACIPREQVGTYNIEVVPVQLNFEDRTYRDGIDITSNEFYTMLRETEKMPTTSSSSPAPYLEAYRNASQKAKTILCFTEPAKFSAMFNAANVAREVARNILPGITIEIIECTTAAAGQGLVVLAAARVAGQDKTLEEVMETAHGIMPRVNLYATLDTLSYLVKSGRVPQAAALLNSILNIKPVFSLNQADPHTVALPTSTKNAMKRIMKIMEKKVGENSIHVAVMHADALDNATELHDRIRDRFKCEELFITEFTPVMGVHTGPGLLGVAFYSQEIPA
;
A
#
# COMPACT_ATOMS: atom_id res chain seq x y z
N MET A 1 28.10 -4.65 -4.90
CA MET A 1 26.75 -4.91 -5.39
C MET A 1 25.95 -5.51 -4.25
N LYS A 2 24.74 -5.04 -4.01
CA LYS A 2 23.81 -5.68 -3.05
C LYS A 2 23.51 -7.12 -3.50
N LYS A 3 23.20 -8.02 -2.56
CA LYS A 3 22.79 -9.39 -2.93
C LYS A 3 21.37 -9.41 -3.54
N VAL A 4 20.46 -8.60 -3.01
CA VAL A 4 19.06 -8.53 -3.45
C VAL A 4 18.65 -7.07 -3.68
N ALA A 5 18.06 -6.77 -4.83
CA ALA A 5 17.39 -5.51 -5.13
C ALA A 5 15.88 -5.67 -4.93
N ILE A 6 15.24 -4.66 -4.37
CA ILE A 6 13.80 -4.66 -4.10
C ILE A 6 13.08 -3.81 -5.16
N VAL A 7 12.01 -4.38 -5.70
CA VAL A 7 11.08 -3.73 -6.62
C VAL A 7 9.68 -3.79 -6.04
N THR A 8 8.93 -2.73 -6.17
CA THR A 8 7.49 -2.68 -5.86
C THR A 8 6.79 -1.73 -6.83
N ASP A 9 5.54 -1.43 -6.62
CA ASP A 9 4.79 -0.45 -7.40
C ASP A 9 4.19 0.65 -6.52
N THR A 10 3.63 1.69 -7.13
CA THR A 10 3.12 2.86 -6.39
C THR A 10 1.92 2.56 -5.50
N THR A 11 1.26 1.39 -5.65
CA THR A 11 0.17 0.99 -4.75
C THR A 11 0.65 0.71 -3.32
N ALA A 12 1.95 0.46 -3.13
CA ALA A 12 2.56 0.25 -1.81
C ALA A 12 2.58 1.51 -0.93
N CYS A 13 2.33 2.70 -1.48
CA CYS A 13 2.27 3.97 -0.75
C CYS A 13 3.48 4.21 0.17
N ILE A 14 4.69 3.88 -0.28
CA ILE A 14 5.93 4.09 0.49
C ILE A 14 6.37 5.54 0.34
N PRO A 15 6.69 6.26 1.44
CA PRO A 15 7.24 7.61 1.37
C PRO A 15 8.53 7.68 0.53
N ARG A 16 8.67 8.72 -0.29
CA ARG A 16 9.83 8.91 -1.19
C ARG A 16 11.17 8.85 -0.45
N GLU A 17 11.23 9.38 0.76
CA GLU A 17 12.43 9.32 1.60
C GLU A 17 12.84 7.88 1.88
N GLN A 18 11.90 7.01 2.25
CA GLN A 18 12.18 5.59 2.52
C GLN A 18 12.53 4.82 1.25
N VAL A 19 11.86 5.14 0.12
CA VAL A 19 12.24 4.60 -1.20
C VAL A 19 13.71 4.90 -1.50
N GLY A 20 14.14 6.16 -1.27
CA GLY A 20 15.53 6.58 -1.45
C GLY A 20 16.49 5.90 -0.48
N THR A 21 16.16 5.87 0.82
CA THR A 21 16.98 5.28 1.88
C THR A 21 17.31 3.80 1.61
N TYR A 22 16.31 3.03 1.19
CA TYR A 22 16.48 1.59 0.92
C TYR A 22 16.82 1.28 -0.54
N ASN A 23 16.82 2.31 -1.41
CA ASN A 23 17.09 2.18 -2.85
C ASN A 23 16.12 1.19 -3.53
N ILE A 24 14.83 1.34 -3.25
CA ILE A 24 13.74 0.54 -3.81
C ILE A 24 13.43 1.06 -5.21
N GLU A 25 13.26 0.16 -6.19
CA GLU A 25 12.70 0.51 -7.50
C GLU A 25 11.17 0.49 -7.42
N VAL A 26 10.54 1.60 -7.82
CA VAL A 26 9.08 1.73 -7.77
C VAL A 26 8.52 1.81 -9.17
N VAL A 27 7.66 0.87 -9.53
CA VAL A 27 6.94 0.82 -10.80
C VAL A 27 5.76 1.78 -10.74
N PRO A 28 5.71 2.79 -11.62
CA PRO A 28 4.58 3.71 -11.66
C PRO A 28 3.36 3.04 -12.26
N VAL A 29 2.27 2.97 -11.51
CA VAL A 29 0.98 2.53 -12.04
C VAL A 29 0.35 3.66 -12.85
N GLN A 30 -0.41 3.33 -13.89
CA GLN A 30 -1.06 4.33 -14.72
C GLN A 30 -2.50 4.56 -14.28
N LEU A 31 -2.92 5.80 -14.33
CA LEU A 31 -4.31 6.20 -14.17
C LEU A 31 -4.74 7.07 -15.36
N ASN A 32 -6.00 6.95 -15.72
CA ASN A 32 -6.65 7.80 -16.73
C ASN A 32 -7.55 8.79 -16.02
N PHE A 33 -7.31 10.07 -16.27
CA PHE A 33 -8.12 11.13 -15.73
C PHE A 33 -8.46 12.12 -16.84
N GLU A 34 -9.74 12.34 -17.06
CA GLU A 34 -10.26 13.02 -18.24
C GLU A 34 -9.76 12.33 -19.53
N ASP A 35 -9.09 13.07 -20.39
CA ASP A 35 -8.58 12.57 -21.68
C ASP A 35 -7.06 12.26 -21.65
N ARG A 36 -6.49 12.12 -20.44
CA ARG A 36 -5.05 11.91 -20.25
C ARG A 36 -4.75 10.68 -19.41
N THR A 37 -3.64 10.04 -19.75
CA THR A 37 -3.03 8.97 -18.95
C THR A 37 -1.84 9.54 -18.18
N TYR A 38 -1.79 9.30 -16.90
CA TYR A 38 -0.72 9.76 -15.99
C TYR A 38 -0.02 8.56 -15.37
N ARG A 39 1.29 8.64 -15.25
CA ARG A 39 2.10 7.75 -14.43
C ARG A 39 2.09 8.27 -12.99
N ASP A 40 1.59 7.47 -12.09
CA ASP A 40 1.47 7.78 -10.66
C ASP A 40 2.83 8.15 -10.06
N GLY A 41 2.89 9.29 -9.37
CA GLY A 41 4.10 9.80 -8.73
C GLY A 41 5.19 10.35 -9.68
N ILE A 42 4.97 10.28 -11.00
CA ILE A 42 5.86 10.83 -12.03
C ILE A 42 5.19 12.00 -12.76
N ASP A 43 4.04 11.75 -13.39
CA ASP A 43 3.34 12.75 -14.21
C ASP A 43 2.30 13.54 -13.41
N ILE A 44 1.93 13.02 -12.22
CA ILE A 44 0.96 13.62 -11.30
C ILE A 44 1.35 13.30 -9.87
N THR A 45 1.32 14.30 -9.01
CA THR A 45 1.47 14.17 -7.55
C THR A 45 0.11 13.92 -6.88
N SER A 46 0.10 13.42 -5.64
CA SER A 46 -1.13 13.27 -4.88
C SER A 46 -1.88 14.58 -4.70
N ASN A 47 -1.17 15.66 -4.39
CA ASN A 47 -1.79 16.99 -4.22
C ASN A 47 -2.47 17.49 -5.50
N GLU A 48 -1.82 17.37 -6.67
CA GLU A 48 -2.41 17.70 -7.96
C GLU A 48 -3.63 16.83 -8.25
N PHE A 49 -3.51 15.52 -8.04
CA PHE A 49 -4.61 14.58 -8.26
C PHE A 49 -5.85 14.90 -7.40
N TYR A 50 -5.68 15.08 -6.08
CA TYR A 50 -6.81 15.40 -5.21
C TYR A 50 -7.39 16.79 -5.48
N THR A 51 -6.59 17.74 -5.94
CA THR A 51 -7.09 19.06 -6.39
C THR A 51 -7.97 18.90 -7.61
N MET A 52 -7.49 18.21 -8.65
CA MET A 52 -8.29 17.93 -9.85
C MET A 52 -9.56 17.13 -9.53
N LEU A 53 -9.45 16.16 -8.60
CA LEU A 53 -10.58 15.33 -8.22
C LEU A 53 -11.71 16.12 -7.52
N ARG A 54 -11.39 17.21 -6.83
CA ARG A 54 -12.39 18.12 -6.24
C ARG A 54 -13.09 19.00 -7.26
N GLU A 55 -12.44 19.26 -8.39
CA GLU A 55 -12.91 20.21 -9.43
C GLU A 55 -13.73 19.51 -10.53
N THR A 56 -13.80 18.18 -10.54
CA THR A 56 -14.49 17.42 -11.58
C THR A 56 -15.52 16.45 -11.02
N GLU A 57 -16.59 16.22 -11.79
CA GLU A 57 -17.53 15.12 -11.54
C GLU A 57 -17.13 13.83 -12.24
N LYS A 58 -16.15 13.88 -13.14
CA LYS A 58 -15.64 12.70 -13.85
C LYS A 58 -14.81 11.84 -12.93
N MET A 59 -15.12 10.55 -12.89
CA MET A 59 -14.32 9.59 -12.12
C MET A 59 -13.08 9.19 -12.89
N PRO A 60 -11.88 9.31 -12.31
CA PRO A 60 -10.69 8.71 -12.88
C PRO A 60 -10.79 7.18 -12.86
N THR A 61 -10.02 6.53 -13.69
CA THR A 61 -9.91 5.06 -13.76
C THR A 61 -8.45 4.65 -13.73
N THR A 62 -8.16 3.46 -13.24
CA THR A 62 -6.82 2.89 -13.37
C THR A 62 -6.77 2.06 -14.66
N SER A 63 -5.69 2.21 -15.43
CA SER A 63 -5.47 1.33 -16.58
C SER A 63 -4.91 -0.02 -16.12
N SER A 64 -5.17 -1.06 -16.91
CA SER A 64 -4.53 -2.35 -16.70
C SER A 64 -3.01 -2.20 -16.85
N SER A 65 -2.27 -2.76 -15.90
CA SER A 65 -0.83 -2.64 -15.88
C SER A 65 -0.20 -3.33 -17.07
N SER A 66 0.59 -2.59 -17.83
CA SER A 66 1.46 -3.15 -18.86
C SER A 66 2.68 -3.80 -18.21
N PRO A 67 3.24 -4.89 -18.80
CA PRO A 67 4.51 -5.45 -18.35
C PRO A 67 5.72 -4.52 -18.53
N ALA A 68 5.64 -3.54 -19.43
CA ALA A 68 6.78 -2.70 -19.82
C ALA A 68 7.37 -1.90 -18.64
N PRO A 69 6.59 -1.23 -17.75
CA PRO A 69 7.16 -0.54 -16.58
C PRO A 69 7.87 -1.49 -15.60
N TYR A 70 7.37 -2.71 -15.40
CA TYR A 70 8.06 -3.72 -14.60
C TYR A 70 9.39 -4.15 -15.25
N LEU A 71 9.40 -4.33 -16.55
CA LEU A 71 10.61 -4.69 -17.28
C LEU A 71 11.68 -3.61 -17.16
N GLU A 72 11.29 -2.34 -17.22
CA GLU A 72 12.18 -1.20 -16.99
C GLU A 72 12.73 -1.22 -15.55
N ALA A 73 11.88 -1.42 -14.54
CA ALA A 73 12.30 -1.54 -13.15
C ALA A 73 13.25 -2.72 -12.93
N TYR A 74 13.03 -3.86 -13.58
CA TYR A 74 13.95 -5.00 -13.51
C TYR A 74 15.30 -4.69 -14.14
N ARG A 75 15.34 -3.95 -15.27
CA ARG A 75 16.60 -3.48 -15.86
C ARG A 75 17.37 -2.57 -14.91
N ASN A 76 16.69 -1.61 -14.28
CA ASN A 76 17.31 -0.69 -13.32
C ASN A 76 17.82 -1.46 -12.08
N ALA A 77 17.02 -2.37 -11.54
CA ALA A 77 17.37 -3.20 -10.40
C ALA A 77 18.56 -4.14 -10.72
N SER A 78 18.64 -4.67 -11.95
CA SER A 78 19.72 -5.57 -12.38
C SER A 78 21.11 -4.91 -12.40
N GLN A 79 21.16 -3.58 -12.49
CA GLN A 79 22.41 -2.82 -12.36
C GLN A 79 22.94 -2.79 -10.91
N LYS A 80 22.05 -3.04 -9.92
CA LYS A 80 22.33 -2.96 -8.50
C LYS A 80 22.58 -4.33 -7.86
N ALA A 81 21.90 -5.37 -8.34
CA ALA A 81 21.98 -6.74 -7.84
C ALA A 81 21.70 -7.76 -8.93
N LYS A 82 22.24 -8.98 -8.77
CA LYS A 82 21.91 -10.12 -9.66
C LYS A 82 20.61 -10.81 -9.28
N THR A 83 20.07 -10.51 -8.12
CA THR A 83 18.80 -11.06 -7.61
C THR A 83 17.86 -9.93 -7.33
N ILE A 84 16.64 -10.06 -7.82
CA ILE A 84 15.56 -9.08 -7.70
C ILE A 84 14.39 -9.74 -6.99
N LEU A 85 13.85 -9.10 -5.97
CA LEU A 85 12.61 -9.47 -5.31
C LEU A 85 11.58 -8.38 -5.55
N CYS A 86 10.52 -8.74 -6.29
CA CYS A 86 9.44 -7.85 -6.66
C CYS A 86 8.19 -8.12 -5.81
N PHE A 87 7.56 -7.07 -5.33
CA PHE A 87 6.32 -7.13 -4.56
C PHE A 87 5.19 -6.46 -5.33
N THR A 88 4.03 -7.09 -5.34
CA THR A 88 2.82 -6.55 -5.95
C THR A 88 1.64 -6.65 -4.99
N GLU A 89 0.62 -5.81 -5.21
CA GLU A 89 -0.64 -5.99 -4.52
C GLU A 89 -1.36 -7.29 -4.96
N PRO A 90 -2.41 -7.72 -4.22
CA PRO A 90 -3.15 -8.95 -4.54
C PRO A 90 -3.77 -8.91 -5.93
N ALA A 91 -3.66 -10.02 -6.67
CA ALA A 91 -4.27 -10.19 -8.00
C ALA A 91 -5.80 -10.03 -7.99
N LYS A 92 -6.42 -10.20 -6.83
CA LYS A 92 -7.86 -9.93 -6.60
C LYS A 92 -8.22 -8.46 -6.84
N PHE A 93 -7.29 -7.51 -6.65
CA PHE A 93 -7.55 -6.07 -6.80
C PHE A 93 -7.07 -5.51 -8.11
N SER A 94 -6.01 -6.09 -8.70
CA SER A 94 -5.44 -5.58 -9.96
C SER A 94 -4.69 -6.65 -10.75
N ALA A 95 -4.32 -6.31 -11.99
CA ALA A 95 -3.52 -7.16 -12.85
C ALA A 95 -2.00 -7.01 -12.64
N MET A 96 -1.55 -6.31 -11.59
CA MET A 96 -0.13 -5.99 -11.34
C MET A 96 0.72 -7.25 -11.21
N PHE A 97 0.24 -8.23 -10.42
CA PHE A 97 0.93 -9.52 -10.26
C PHE A 97 1.14 -10.24 -11.60
N ASN A 98 0.12 -10.27 -12.45
CA ASN A 98 0.23 -10.85 -13.79
C ASN A 98 1.22 -10.07 -14.67
N ALA A 99 1.14 -8.73 -14.65
CA ALA A 99 2.05 -7.88 -15.44
C ALA A 99 3.52 -8.08 -15.02
N ALA A 100 3.80 -8.17 -13.72
CA ALA A 100 5.12 -8.45 -13.16
C ALA A 100 5.64 -9.82 -13.64
N ASN A 101 4.79 -10.85 -13.62
CA ASN A 101 5.16 -12.20 -14.12
C ASN A 101 5.47 -12.20 -15.61
N VAL A 102 4.64 -11.56 -16.44
CA VAL A 102 4.90 -11.43 -17.88
C VAL A 102 6.23 -10.69 -18.11
N ALA A 103 6.48 -9.62 -17.38
CA ALA A 103 7.76 -8.90 -17.45
C ALA A 103 8.95 -9.79 -17.06
N ARG A 104 8.82 -10.66 -16.04
CA ARG A 104 9.85 -11.63 -15.65
C ARG A 104 10.16 -12.62 -16.77
N GLU A 105 9.13 -13.15 -17.45
CA GLU A 105 9.35 -14.07 -18.58
C GLU A 105 10.10 -13.38 -19.73
N VAL A 106 9.77 -12.13 -20.05
CA VAL A 106 10.53 -11.33 -21.04
C VAL A 106 11.95 -11.08 -20.56
N ALA A 107 12.14 -10.74 -19.28
CA ALA A 107 13.43 -10.45 -18.67
C ALA A 107 14.41 -11.64 -18.77
N ARG A 108 13.94 -12.88 -18.70
CA ARG A 108 14.79 -14.09 -18.86
C ARG A 108 15.61 -14.08 -20.14
N ASN A 109 15.07 -13.52 -21.22
CA ASN A 109 15.75 -13.46 -22.51
C ASN A 109 16.68 -12.25 -22.66
N ILE A 110 16.42 -11.15 -21.97
CA ILE A 110 17.14 -9.88 -22.18
C ILE A 110 18.04 -9.47 -21.01
N LEU A 111 17.93 -10.15 -19.85
CA LEU A 111 18.72 -9.96 -18.65
C LEU A 111 19.35 -11.30 -18.21
N PRO A 112 20.27 -11.87 -19.01
CA PRO A 112 20.86 -13.17 -18.71
C PRO A 112 21.60 -13.14 -17.38
N GLY A 113 21.41 -14.16 -16.53
CA GLY A 113 22.06 -14.27 -15.22
C GLY A 113 21.41 -13.43 -14.12
N ILE A 114 20.24 -12.83 -14.37
CA ILE A 114 19.43 -12.16 -13.33
C ILE A 114 18.33 -13.11 -12.87
N THR A 115 18.24 -13.31 -11.56
CA THR A 115 17.14 -14.03 -10.91
C THR A 115 16.08 -13.04 -10.48
N ILE A 116 14.82 -13.28 -10.82
CA ILE A 116 13.69 -12.43 -10.43
C ILE A 116 12.64 -13.30 -9.75
N GLU A 117 12.37 -13.01 -8.48
CA GLU A 117 11.26 -13.60 -7.73
C GLU A 117 10.19 -12.57 -7.48
N ILE A 118 8.93 -13.00 -7.45
CA ILE A 118 7.77 -12.12 -7.29
C ILE A 118 6.92 -12.64 -6.15
N ILE A 119 6.63 -11.77 -5.19
CA ILE A 119 5.72 -12.03 -4.08
C ILE A 119 4.43 -11.24 -4.32
N GLU A 120 3.32 -11.96 -4.40
CA GLU A 120 1.99 -11.39 -4.28
C GLU A 120 1.71 -11.12 -2.80
N CYS A 121 1.53 -9.84 -2.44
CA CYS A 121 1.19 -9.47 -1.07
C CYS A 121 -0.26 -9.86 -0.74
N THR A 122 -0.52 -10.17 0.52
CA THR A 122 -1.89 -10.45 1.03
C THR A 122 -2.59 -9.20 1.56
N THR A 123 -1.99 -8.02 1.34
CA THR A 123 -2.49 -6.71 1.75
C THR A 123 -2.13 -5.67 0.68
N ALA A 124 -2.65 -4.46 0.80
CA ALA A 124 -2.42 -3.38 -0.16
C ALA A 124 -2.00 -2.08 0.56
N ALA A 125 -1.77 -1.02 -0.19
CA ALA A 125 -1.42 0.30 0.32
C ALA A 125 -0.23 0.23 1.31
N ALA A 126 -0.29 1.01 2.39
CA ALA A 126 0.77 1.01 3.41
C ALA A 126 1.00 -0.36 4.07
N GLY A 127 0.03 -1.29 3.99
CA GLY A 127 0.24 -2.67 4.44
C GLY A 127 1.27 -3.41 3.58
N GLN A 128 1.14 -3.31 2.25
CA GLN A 128 2.17 -3.77 1.31
C GLN A 128 3.48 -3.02 1.55
N GLY A 129 3.42 -1.70 1.73
CA GLY A 129 4.58 -0.86 2.02
C GLY A 129 5.39 -1.35 3.21
N LEU A 130 4.74 -1.72 4.32
CA LEU A 130 5.41 -2.27 5.50
C LEU A 130 6.12 -3.61 5.22
N VAL A 131 5.52 -4.50 4.43
CA VAL A 131 6.17 -5.77 4.01
C VAL A 131 7.40 -5.47 3.16
N VAL A 132 7.27 -4.58 2.17
CA VAL A 132 8.38 -4.17 1.29
C VAL A 132 9.52 -3.55 2.08
N LEU A 133 9.22 -2.65 3.02
CA LEU A 133 10.23 -1.98 3.85
C LEU A 133 10.95 -2.96 4.77
N ALA A 134 10.25 -3.93 5.34
CA ALA A 134 10.88 -4.98 6.14
C ALA A 134 11.84 -5.83 5.30
N ALA A 135 11.42 -6.26 4.11
CA ALA A 135 12.29 -6.96 3.17
C ALA A 135 13.50 -6.12 2.74
N ALA A 136 13.27 -4.83 2.45
CA ALA A 136 14.33 -3.90 2.03
C ALA A 136 15.38 -3.66 3.13
N ARG A 137 14.98 -3.61 4.40
CA ARG A 137 15.91 -3.53 5.56
C ARG A 137 16.84 -4.73 5.62
N VAL A 138 16.28 -5.93 5.48
CA VAL A 138 17.05 -7.18 5.51
C VAL A 138 17.95 -7.30 4.28
N ALA A 139 17.46 -6.94 3.09
CA ALA A 139 18.26 -6.89 1.87
C ALA A 139 19.44 -5.88 2.00
N GLY A 140 19.24 -4.78 2.73
CA GLY A 140 20.28 -3.78 3.04
C GLY A 140 21.40 -4.30 3.95
N GLN A 141 21.20 -5.44 4.64
CA GLN A 141 22.19 -6.13 5.48
C GLN A 141 22.94 -7.23 4.72
N ASP A 142 22.93 -7.22 3.39
CA ASP A 142 23.55 -8.21 2.52
C ASP A 142 23.12 -9.67 2.80
N LYS A 143 21.87 -9.84 3.19
CA LYS A 143 21.23 -11.15 3.37
C LYS A 143 20.93 -11.84 2.04
N THR A 144 20.73 -13.16 2.08
CA THR A 144 20.37 -13.94 0.87
C THR A 144 18.94 -13.70 0.46
N LEU A 145 18.57 -14.11 -0.75
CA LEU A 145 17.17 -14.04 -1.23
C LEU A 145 16.23 -14.80 -0.29
N GLU A 146 16.65 -15.99 0.15
CA GLU A 146 15.85 -16.85 1.03
C GLU A 146 15.55 -16.14 2.36
N GLU A 147 16.55 -15.51 2.99
CA GLU A 147 16.39 -14.77 4.24
C GLU A 147 15.46 -13.56 4.07
N VAL A 148 15.56 -12.85 2.93
CA VAL A 148 14.69 -11.70 2.62
C VAL A 148 13.25 -12.16 2.37
N MET A 149 13.06 -13.25 1.62
CA MET A 149 11.75 -13.83 1.37
C MET A 149 11.11 -14.39 2.65
N GLU A 150 11.89 -15.07 3.49
CA GLU A 150 11.43 -15.57 4.79
C GLU A 150 10.91 -14.42 5.67
N THR A 151 11.65 -13.29 5.70
CA THR A 151 11.20 -12.09 6.41
C THR A 151 9.86 -11.58 5.87
N ALA A 152 9.74 -11.46 4.55
CA ALA A 152 8.50 -10.99 3.93
C ALA A 152 7.32 -11.91 4.22
N HIS A 153 7.50 -13.23 4.03
CA HIS A 153 6.47 -14.24 4.30
C HIS A 153 6.10 -14.32 5.79
N GLY A 154 7.06 -14.13 6.68
CA GLY A 154 6.83 -14.13 8.13
C GLY A 154 6.05 -12.92 8.61
N ILE A 155 6.25 -11.75 7.99
CA ILE A 155 5.58 -10.49 8.37
C ILE A 155 4.19 -10.37 7.73
N MET A 156 4.05 -10.77 6.48
CA MET A 156 2.84 -10.59 5.67
C MET A 156 1.53 -11.03 6.38
N PRO A 157 1.42 -12.20 7.03
CA PRO A 157 0.21 -12.60 7.75
C PRO A 157 -0.05 -11.81 9.04
N ARG A 158 0.95 -11.07 9.55
CA ARG A 158 0.85 -10.25 10.77
C ARG A 158 0.44 -8.82 10.49
N VAL A 159 0.56 -8.37 9.22
CA VAL A 159 0.16 -7.02 8.86
C VAL A 159 -1.34 -6.87 9.01
N ASN A 160 -1.74 -5.87 9.78
CA ASN A 160 -3.11 -5.45 9.96
C ASN A 160 -3.30 -4.11 9.25
N LEU A 161 -4.38 -3.95 8.51
CA LEU A 161 -4.76 -2.71 7.87
C LEU A 161 -6.20 -2.37 8.22
N TYR A 162 -6.41 -1.16 8.73
CA TYR A 162 -7.72 -0.60 9.04
C TYR A 162 -7.81 0.81 8.47
N ALA A 163 -8.94 1.12 7.82
CA ALA A 163 -9.17 2.45 7.27
C ALA A 163 -10.65 2.85 7.39
N THR A 164 -10.88 4.15 7.51
CA THR A 164 -12.21 4.78 7.38
C THR A 164 -12.21 5.71 6.19
N LEU A 165 -13.37 5.93 5.60
CA LEU A 165 -13.56 6.77 4.42
C LEU A 165 -14.60 7.85 4.68
N ASP A 166 -14.42 9.00 4.06
CA ASP A 166 -15.42 10.08 4.10
C ASP A 166 -16.63 9.79 3.23
N THR A 167 -16.41 9.10 2.12
CA THR A 167 -17.48 8.67 1.21
C THR A 167 -17.22 7.26 0.71
N LEU A 168 -18.29 6.50 0.50
CA LEU A 168 -18.23 5.16 -0.10
C LEU A 168 -18.36 5.18 -1.62
N SER A 169 -18.69 6.34 -2.21
CA SER A 169 -19.00 6.46 -3.64
C SER A 169 -17.88 5.96 -4.54
N TYR A 170 -16.64 6.34 -4.26
CA TYR A 170 -15.46 5.89 -5.02
C TYR A 170 -15.25 4.38 -4.88
N LEU A 171 -15.33 3.87 -3.67
CA LEU A 171 -15.10 2.45 -3.39
C LEU A 171 -16.15 1.56 -4.07
N VAL A 172 -17.42 1.97 -4.06
CA VAL A 172 -18.51 1.27 -4.75
C VAL A 172 -18.32 1.32 -6.27
N LYS A 173 -18.06 2.51 -6.83
CA LYS A 173 -17.88 2.69 -8.27
C LYS A 173 -16.63 1.94 -8.78
N SER A 174 -15.60 1.81 -7.96
CA SER A 174 -14.37 1.07 -8.33
C SER A 174 -14.57 -0.45 -8.37
N GLY A 175 -15.57 -0.98 -7.67
CA GLY A 175 -15.89 -2.41 -7.64
C GLY A 175 -14.89 -3.32 -6.92
N ARG A 176 -13.84 -2.76 -6.26
CA ARG A 176 -12.80 -3.55 -5.56
C ARG A 176 -13.27 -4.06 -4.20
N VAL A 177 -14.27 -3.44 -3.60
CA VAL A 177 -14.89 -3.85 -2.33
C VAL A 177 -16.42 -3.93 -2.53
N PRO A 178 -16.93 -5.03 -3.09
CA PRO A 178 -18.35 -5.17 -3.40
C PRO A 178 -19.29 -4.96 -2.18
N GLN A 179 -18.82 -5.32 -0.98
CA GLN A 179 -19.55 -5.15 0.27
C GLN A 179 -19.85 -3.67 0.61
N ALA A 180 -19.08 -2.72 0.08
CA ALA A 180 -19.30 -1.29 0.28
C ALA A 180 -20.64 -0.82 -0.32
N ALA A 181 -21.14 -1.46 -1.37
CA ALA A 181 -22.40 -1.12 -2.00
C ALA A 181 -23.60 -1.28 -1.05
N ALA A 182 -23.61 -2.30 -0.21
CA ALA A 182 -24.65 -2.53 0.78
C ALA A 182 -24.70 -1.43 1.86
N LEU A 183 -23.55 -0.81 2.15
CA LEU A 183 -23.46 0.26 3.14
C LEU A 183 -23.86 1.62 2.59
N LEU A 184 -23.70 1.86 1.28
CA LEU A 184 -24.01 3.16 0.66
C LEU A 184 -25.49 3.57 0.86
N ASN A 185 -26.39 2.60 0.88
CA ASN A 185 -27.83 2.81 0.99
C ASN A 185 -28.40 2.57 2.40
N SER A 186 -27.58 2.16 3.37
CA SER A 186 -28.10 1.65 4.65
C SER A 186 -28.26 2.71 5.74
N ILE A 187 -27.37 3.69 5.84
CA ILE A 187 -27.39 4.71 6.90
C ILE A 187 -26.73 6.00 6.40
N LEU A 188 -27.39 7.15 6.62
CA LEU A 188 -26.81 8.47 6.37
C LEU A 188 -25.69 8.79 7.40
N ASN A 189 -24.60 9.39 6.91
CA ASN A 189 -23.51 9.91 7.75
C ASN A 189 -22.69 8.87 8.54
N ILE A 190 -22.50 7.66 8.01
CA ILE A 190 -21.55 6.72 8.60
C ILE A 190 -20.13 6.95 8.07
N LYS A 191 -19.14 6.65 8.91
CA LYS A 191 -17.70 6.60 8.61
C LYS A 191 -17.20 5.17 8.87
N PRO A 192 -17.55 4.19 8.01
CA PRO A 192 -17.27 2.80 8.28
C PRO A 192 -15.77 2.55 8.43
N VAL A 193 -15.40 1.70 9.36
CA VAL A 193 -14.04 1.20 9.49
C VAL A 193 -13.96 -0.15 8.78
N PHE A 194 -13.15 -0.20 7.75
CA PHE A 194 -12.82 -1.42 7.02
C PHE A 194 -11.51 -2.03 7.53
N SER A 195 -11.45 -3.32 7.48
CA SER A 195 -10.22 -4.11 7.63
C SER A 195 -9.87 -4.73 6.28
N LEU A 196 -8.59 -4.81 5.98
CA LEU A 196 -8.07 -5.55 4.83
C LEU A 196 -7.02 -6.53 5.33
N ASN A 197 -7.43 -7.74 5.64
CA ASN A 197 -6.56 -8.82 6.05
C ASN A 197 -6.63 -9.96 5.02
N GLN A 198 -5.48 -10.48 4.60
CA GLN A 198 -5.37 -11.57 3.63
C GLN A 198 -6.19 -11.32 2.33
N ALA A 199 -6.11 -10.11 1.81
CA ALA A 199 -6.86 -9.65 0.64
C ALA A 199 -8.39 -9.76 0.77
N ASP A 200 -8.91 -9.86 2.01
CA ASP A 200 -10.34 -9.92 2.28
C ASP A 200 -10.82 -8.65 3.00
N PRO A 201 -11.46 -7.71 2.26
CA PRO A 201 -11.98 -6.49 2.84
C PRO A 201 -13.31 -6.76 3.56
N HIS A 202 -13.43 -6.34 4.81
CA HIS A 202 -14.68 -6.42 5.56
C HIS A 202 -14.85 -5.25 6.53
N THR A 203 -16.11 -4.94 6.83
CA THR A 203 -16.47 -3.87 7.76
C THR A 203 -16.37 -4.36 9.19
N VAL A 204 -15.62 -3.64 10.03
CA VAL A 204 -15.43 -3.97 11.45
C VAL A 204 -16.16 -3.05 12.42
N ALA A 205 -16.58 -1.86 11.94
CA ALA A 205 -17.38 -0.92 12.73
C ALA A 205 -18.08 0.11 11.83
N LEU A 206 -19.15 0.72 12.34
CA LEU A 206 -19.95 1.74 11.65
C LEU A 206 -20.09 3.03 12.50
N PRO A 207 -18.98 3.70 12.84
CA PRO A 207 -19.05 4.97 13.57
C PRO A 207 -19.66 6.08 12.68
N THR A 208 -20.14 7.14 13.33
CA THR A 208 -20.79 8.28 12.68
C THR A 208 -19.88 9.51 12.53
N SER A 209 -18.63 9.42 12.95
CA SER A 209 -17.64 10.49 12.80
C SER A 209 -16.23 9.93 12.67
N THR A 210 -15.34 10.69 12.01
CA THR A 210 -13.91 10.36 11.87
C THR A 210 -13.23 10.21 13.23
N LYS A 211 -13.57 11.07 14.21
CA LYS A 211 -13.07 10.97 15.58
C LYS A 211 -13.43 9.64 16.26
N ASN A 212 -14.65 9.14 16.05
CA ASN A 212 -15.08 7.85 16.57
C ASN A 212 -14.47 6.69 15.81
N ALA A 213 -14.23 6.85 14.50
CA ALA A 213 -13.50 5.87 13.69
C ALA A 213 -12.05 5.73 14.19
N MET A 214 -11.33 6.85 14.41
CA MET A 214 -9.99 6.84 15.01
C MET A 214 -9.96 6.14 16.37
N LYS A 215 -10.91 6.46 17.26
CA LYS A 215 -11.02 5.77 18.58
C LYS A 215 -11.23 4.27 18.42
N ARG A 216 -12.01 3.85 17.41
CA ARG A 216 -12.24 2.43 17.13
C ARG A 216 -10.99 1.75 16.63
N ILE A 217 -10.25 2.38 15.72
CA ILE A 217 -8.96 1.88 15.21
C ILE A 217 -7.97 1.71 16.36
N MET A 218 -7.81 2.73 17.21
CA MET A 218 -6.92 2.67 18.38
C MET A 218 -7.24 1.51 19.32
N LYS A 219 -8.54 1.28 19.63
CA LYS A 219 -8.97 0.14 20.44
C LYS A 219 -8.67 -1.21 19.80
N ILE A 220 -8.76 -1.30 18.47
CA ILE A 220 -8.41 -2.52 17.73
C ILE A 220 -6.89 -2.76 17.82
N MET A 221 -6.09 -1.71 17.64
CA MET A 221 -4.64 -1.80 17.78
C MET A 221 -4.26 -2.28 19.19
N GLU A 222 -4.77 -1.65 20.24
CA GLU A 222 -4.52 -2.04 21.64
C GLU A 222 -4.79 -3.54 21.87
N LYS A 223 -5.94 -4.03 21.37
CA LYS A 223 -6.31 -5.44 21.52
C LYS A 223 -5.40 -6.40 20.77
N LYS A 224 -4.84 -5.95 19.62
CA LYS A 224 -4.04 -6.82 18.75
C LYS A 224 -2.56 -6.85 19.12
N VAL A 225 -2.03 -5.74 19.63
CA VAL A 225 -0.58 -5.63 19.86
C VAL A 225 -0.17 -5.76 21.33
N GLY A 226 -1.10 -5.50 22.26
CA GLY A 226 -0.78 -5.55 23.70
C GLY A 226 0.38 -4.60 24.03
N GLU A 227 1.43 -5.14 24.68
CA GLU A 227 2.63 -4.41 25.09
C GLU A 227 3.79 -4.51 24.06
N ASN A 228 3.59 -5.22 22.95
CA ASN A 228 4.64 -5.46 21.96
C ASN A 228 4.99 -4.18 21.19
N SER A 229 6.27 -4.08 20.80
CA SER A 229 6.73 -3.04 19.86
C SER A 229 6.16 -3.30 18.45
N ILE A 230 5.82 -2.20 17.75
CA ILE A 230 5.15 -2.25 16.46
C ILE A 230 5.80 -1.36 15.41
N HIS A 231 5.67 -1.77 14.16
CA HIS A 231 5.91 -0.92 12.99
C HIS A 231 4.58 -0.40 12.49
N VAL A 232 4.48 0.89 12.25
CA VAL A 232 3.21 1.55 11.93
C VAL A 232 3.35 2.54 10.78
N ALA A 233 2.43 2.48 9.83
CA ALA A 233 2.22 3.49 8.81
C ALA A 233 0.80 4.05 8.95
N VAL A 234 0.69 5.34 9.25
CA VAL A 234 -0.57 6.07 9.18
C VAL A 234 -0.74 6.56 7.75
N MET A 235 -1.89 6.28 7.14
CA MET A 235 -2.15 6.61 5.74
C MET A 235 -3.36 7.51 5.59
N HIS A 236 -3.29 8.44 4.64
CA HIS A 236 -4.40 9.36 4.35
C HIS A 236 -4.53 9.64 2.86
N ALA A 237 -5.73 10.03 2.44
CA ALA A 237 -6.04 10.59 1.14
C ALA A 237 -6.55 12.02 1.34
N ASP A 238 -5.71 13.04 1.08
CA ASP A 238 -6.07 14.45 1.25
C ASP A 238 -6.66 14.79 2.65
N ALA A 239 -6.12 14.19 3.71
CA ALA A 239 -6.60 14.32 5.09
C ALA A 239 -5.44 14.38 6.10
N LEU A 240 -4.42 15.20 5.80
CA LEU A 240 -3.17 15.27 6.58
C LEU A 240 -3.39 15.63 8.05
N ASP A 241 -4.29 16.58 8.35
CA ASP A 241 -4.56 16.97 9.74
C ASP A 241 -5.08 15.80 10.58
N ASN A 242 -6.02 15.01 10.02
CA ASN A 242 -6.53 13.82 10.68
C ASN A 242 -5.44 12.73 10.83
N ALA A 243 -4.56 12.60 9.83
CA ALA A 243 -3.45 11.66 9.87
C ALA A 243 -2.43 12.05 10.94
N THR A 244 -2.12 13.35 11.07
CA THR A 244 -1.25 13.88 12.12
C THR A 244 -1.84 13.63 13.52
N GLU A 245 -3.13 13.89 13.69
CA GLU A 245 -3.81 13.60 14.97
C GLU A 245 -3.74 12.10 15.32
N LEU A 246 -3.99 11.21 14.33
CA LEU A 246 -3.92 9.77 14.56
C LEU A 246 -2.48 9.31 14.85
N HIS A 247 -1.50 9.82 14.10
CA HIS A 247 -0.08 9.56 14.31
C HIS A 247 0.35 9.91 15.72
N ASP A 248 0.02 11.13 16.20
CA ASP A 248 0.40 11.58 17.54
C ASP A 248 -0.23 10.73 18.63
N ARG A 249 -1.50 10.36 18.49
CA ARG A 249 -2.18 9.43 19.41
C ARG A 249 -1.52 8.06 19.45
N ILE A 250 -1.05 7.55 18.30
CA ILE A 250 -0.33 6.27 18.22
C ILE A 250 1.02 6.38 18.92
N ARG A 251 1.80 7.43 18.63
CA ARG A 251 3.09 7.70 19.26
C ARG A 251 2.97 7.75 20.79
N ASP A 252 1.94 8.41 21.30
CA ASP A 252 1.76 8.61 22.74
C ASP A 252 1.25 7.33 23.46
N ARG A 253 0.72 6.36 22.71
CA ARG A 253 0.05 5.17 23.28
C ARG A 253 0.82 3.86 23.10
N PHE A 254 1.62 3.71 22.05
CA PHE A 254 2.27 2.46 21.68
C PHE A 254 3.79 2.58 21.64
N LYS A 255 4.46 1.45 21.83
CA LYS A 255 5.91 1.33 21.58
C LYS A 255 6.12 1.16 20.09
N CYS A 256 6.49 2.22 19.40
CA CYS A 256 6.72 2.17 17.95
C CYS A 256 8.22 2.05 17.66
N GLU A 257 8.62 0.96 16.99
CA GLU A 257 9.95 0.84 16.37
C GLU A 257 10.04 1.75 15.13
N GLU A 258 8.92 1.91 14.44
CA GLU A 258 8.77 2.76 13.29
C GLU A 258 7.35 3.34 13.28
N LEU A 259 7.26 4.63 13.04
CA LEU A 259 5.99 5.33 12.91
C LEU A 259 6.14 6.47 11.91
N PHE A 260 5.38 6.42 10.83
CA PHE A 260 5.38 7.46 9.79
C PHE A 260 4.01 7.69 9.21
N ILE A 261 3.84 8.87 8.57
CA ILE A 261 2.66 9.20 7.79
C ILE A 261 2.99 8.95 6.31
N THR A 262 2.05 8.36 5.59
CA THR A 262 2.13 8.21 4.14
C THR A 262 0.83 8.63 3.47
N GLU A 263 0.94 9.16 2.28
CA GLU A 263 -0.21 9.59 1.48
C GLU A 263 -0.64 8.47 0.53
N PHE A 264 -1.94 8.28 0.40
CA PHE A 264 -2.50 7.46 -0.67
C PHE A 264 -2.13 8.08 -2.00
N THR A 265 -1.42 7.32 -2.81
CA THR A 265 -1.00 7.77 -4.14
C THR A 265 -2.21 7.99 -5.06
N PRO A 266 -2.08 8.77 -6.14
CA PRO A 266 -3.16 8.99 -7.10
C PRO A 266 -3.89 7.73 -7.53
N VAL A 267 -3.17 6.66 -7.87
CA VAL A 267 -3.79 5.39 -8.29
C VAL A 267 -4.65 4.77 -7.18
N MET A 268 -4.24 4.88 -5.93
CA MET A 268 -5.02 4.40 -4.79
C MET A 268 -6.21 5.32 -4.49
N GLY A 269 -6.04 6.63 -4.67
CA GLY A 269 -7.07 7.65 -4.52
C GLY A 269 -8.24 7.49 -5.51
N VAL A 270 -8.00 6.96 -6.71
CA VAL A 270 -9.06 6.61 -7.68
C VAL A 270 -10.12 5.72 -7.05
N HIS A 271 -9.72 4.80 -6.17
CA HIS A 271 -10.61 3.80 -5.58
C HIS A 271 -11.26 4.22 -4.28
N THR A 272 -10.67 5.17 -3.56
CA THR A 272 -11.12 5.55 -2.21
C THR A 272 -11.66 6.97 -2.14
N GLY A 273 -11.24 7.84 -3.06
CA GLY A 273 -11.49 9.26 -3.01
C GLY A 273 -10.75 9.96 -1.87
N PRO A 274 -10.96 11.28 -1.72
CA PRO A 274 -10.39 12.06 -0.62
C PRO A 274 -11.06 11.70 0.71
N GLY A 275 -10.37 12.00 1.83
CA GLY A 275 -10.88 11.79 3.19
C GLY A 275 -10.67 10.39 3.75
N LEU A 276 -9.96 9.48 3.04
CA LEU A 276 -9.53 8.23 3.67
C LEU A 276 -8.53 8.54 4.78
N LEU A 277 -8.70 7.85 5.91
CA LEU A 277 -7.76 7.82 7.03
C LEU A 277 -7.61 6.39 7.50
N GLY A 278 -6.38 5.91 7.62
CA GLY A 278 -6.13 4.53 8.02
C GLY A 278 -4.79 4.30 8.69
N VAL A 279 -4.57 3.06 9.10
CA VAL A 279 -3.33 2.60 9.68
C VAL A 279 -3.03 1.18 9.22
N ALA A 280 -1.79 0.94 8.84
CA ALA A 280 -1.22 -0.38 8.70
C ALA A 280 -0.20 -0.60 9.81
N PHE A 281 -0.17 -1.78 10.42
CA PHE A 281 0.78 -2.10 11.49
C PHE A 281 1.03 -3.60 11.61
N TYR A 282 2.20 -3.94 12.14
CA TYR A 282 2.52 -5.29 12.56
C TYR A 282 3.45 -5.28 13.79
N SER A 283 3.43 -6.36 14.57
CA SER A 283 4.42 -6.64 15.61
C SER A 283 5.38 -7.74 15.14
N GLN A 284 6.66 -7.61 15.51
CA GLN A 284 7.65 -8.68 15.25
C GLN A 284 7.38 -9.91 16.13
N GLU A 285 6.88 -9.70 17.34
CA GLU A 285 6.51 -10.76 18.25
C GLU A 285 5.08 -11.24 17.97
N ILE A 286 4.86 -12.55 18.09
CA ILE A 286 3.52 -13.12 18.04
C ILE A 286 2.86 -12.84 19.39
N PRO A 287 1.69 -12.18 19.45
CA PRO A 287 0.96 -12.04 20.70
C PRO A 287 0.69 -13.44 21.29
N ALA A 288 0.96 -13.59 22.58
CA ALA A 288 0.74 -14.82 23.32
C ALA A 288 -0.75 -15.23 23.36
#